data_d4a8036683a99eeb26277e4fea6505f6
#
_entry.id   d4a8036683a99eeb26277e4fea6505f6
#
_cell.length_a   1.000
_cell.length_b   1.000
_cell.length_c   1.000
_cell.angle_alpha   90.00
_cell.angle_beta   90.00
_cell.angle_gamma   90.00
#
_symmetry.space_group_name_H-M   'P 1'
#
loop_
_entity.id
_entity.type
_entity.pdbx_description
1 polymer ?
#
loop_
_entity_poly.entity_id
_entity_poly.type
_entity_poly.pdbx_seq_one_letter_code
_entity_poly.pdbx_strand_id
1 'polypeptide(L)'
;MNEKEYKSPRTKRSTASYAPKKYYKKKNSEDYTDNQNNDAPAAETRGSRTREIKRTPVKIIPLGGLNEIGKNMTVFECSNDMFILDCGLAFPDADMPGVDIVIPDFTYVERNRDKLRGIVITHGHEDHIGGLAYFLKKINVPVYATRLTIGLIEGKLKEQGLYGKVTLTVVEPKRTVKMGCMAVEFIKVNHSIPDAVGMAIHTPAGIIVHTGDFKVDYSPIDGNIIDLARFGELGNRGVLALMADSTNAERPGYTHSERTVGESFDKLFKMGEGKRIIIATFSSNIHRVQQIINCAVRYGRKVAVFGRSMINVINTAIDLGYLDVPSGVIIDIEMMNRYENERIVLITTGSQGEPMSALTRMAMNDHKKVNITPMDFIIISATPIPGNEKFVTRVVNELMKSGAEVVYEAMYEVHVSGHACQEELKLMLALTKPKFFIPVHGEYKHLKKHASLALQMGIPSENIVIAEIGNVIESDGNRMSVVSQVPSGRVLVDGLGVGDVGSIVLRDRKHLAQDGLIIIVIGIERATNEIVAGPDIISRGFVYVRESEELMDEARTLLNDTLSSCSYAEMREWNTLKGKMRDALSDYIYQKTKRSPMILPIIMET
;
A
#
# COMPACT_ATOMS: atom_id res chain seq x y z
N MET A 1 -35.54 16.99 56.13
CA MET A 1 -35.21 16.55 57.52
C MET A 1 -34.13 15.49 57.41
N ASN A 2 -32.99 15.83 58.04
CA ASN A 2 -31.82 15.03 58.39
C ASN A 2 -30.86 14.57 57.29
N GLU A 3 -29.89 15.47 57.10
CA GLU A 3 -28.50 15.21 56.71
C GLU A 3 -27.80 14.31 57.74
N LYS A 4 -26.99 13.37 57.30
CA LYS A 4 -25.90 12.79 58.08
C LYS A 4 -24.61 12.81 57.28
N GLU A 5 -23.73 13.73 57.65
CA GLU A 5 -22.31 13.77 57.31
C GLU A 5 -21.59 12.50 57.76
N TYR A 6 -20.68 12.01 56.90
CA TYR A 6 -19.64 11.06 57.30
C TYR A 6 -18.26 11.68 57.09
N LYS A 7 -17.57 11.94 58.19
CA LYS A 7 -16.21 12.46 58.30
C LYS A 7 -15.21 11.33 57.95
N SER A 8 -14.23 11.66 57.13
CA SER A 8 -13.03 10.84 56.90
C SER A 8 -11.99 11.04 57.97
N PRO A 9 -11.18 10.04 58.35
CA PRO A 9 -10.06 10.24 59.26
C PRO A 9 -8.79 10.66 58.51
N ARG A 10 -8.19 11.76 58.98
CA ARG A 10 -6.84 12.22 58.64
C ARG A 10 -5.80 11.26 59.24
N THR A 11 -4.89 10.76 58.42
CA THR A 11 -3.62 10.17 58.89
C THR A 11 -2.46 11.10 58.57
N LYS A 12 -1.61 11.26 59.58
CA LYS A 12 -0.49 12.20 59.69
C LYS A 12 0.65 11.85 58.72
N ARG A 13 1.18 12.88 58.07
CA ARG A 13 2.48 12.87 57.40
C ARG A 13 3.59 12.86 58.45
N SER A 14 4.54 11.93 58.35
CA SER A 14 5.86 12.04 58.97
C SER A 14 6.88 12.40 57.88
N THR A 15 7.47 13.56 58.01
CA THR A 15 8.62 14.06 57.27
C THR A 15 9.90 13.42 57.83
N ALA A 16 10.62 12.68 56.98
CA ALA A 16 12.02 12.32 57.29
C ALA A 16 12.91 12.90 56.19
N SER A 17 13.68 13.88 56.58
CA SER A 17 14.76 14.49 55.82
C SER A 17 15.96 13.55 55.76
N TYR A 18 16.50 13.32 54.55
CA TYR A 18 17.82 12.71 54.39
C TYR A 18 18.77 13.72 53.76
N ALA A 19 19.80 14.12 54.54
CA ALA A 19 20.92 14.93 54.13
C ALA A 19 22.00 14.09 53.41
N PRO A 20 22.82 14.67 52.51
CA PRO A 20 23.82 13.94 51.76
C PRO A 20 25.11 13.76 52.56
N LYS A 21 25.65 12.54 52.60
CA LYS A 21 26.97 12.25 53.17
C LYS A 21 28.08 12.60 52.19
N LYS A 22 28.96 13.54 52.62
CA LYS A 22 30.30 13.79 52.09
C LYS A 22 31.23 12.68 52.48
N TYR A 23 32.02 12.13 51.57
CA TYR A 23 33.24 11.39 51.86
C TYR A 23 34.43 11.95 51.07
N TYR A 24 35.25 12.65 51.72
CA TYR A 24 36.68 12.70 52.02
C TYR A 24 37.65 12.48 50.86
N LYS A 25 38.41 13.57 50.62
CA LYS A 25 39.77 13.62 50.09
C LYS A 25 40.77 12.91 51.03
N LYS A 26 41.71 12.19 50.50
CA LYS A 26 43.03 12.07 51.09
C LYS A 26 44.14 12.16 50.04
N LYS A 27 45.04 13.09 50.30
CA LYS A 27 46.37 13.31 49.75
C LYS A 27 47.26 12.12 50.02
N ASN A 28 48.24 11.87 49.17
CA ASN A 28 49.63 12.05 49.55
C ASN A 28 50.52 12.12 48.30
N SER A 29 51.33 13.15 48.34
CA SER A 29 52.54 13.43 47.58
C SER A 29 53.68 12.52 48.01
N GLU A 30 54.51 12.10 47.10
CA GLU A 30 55.94 11.96 47.33
C GLU A 30 56.68 12.20 46.03
N ASP A 31 57.53 13.24 46.10
CA ASP A 31 58.58 13.60 45.15
C ASP A 31 59.65 12.52 45.06
N TYR A 32 60.14 12.27 43.83
CA TYR A 32 61.52 11.86 43.62
C TYR A 32 62.09 12.56 42.38
N THR A 33 63.12 13.31 42.67
CA THR A 33 63.96 14.05 41.74
C THR A 33 65.01 13.15 41.05
N ASP A 34 65.25 13.49 39.80
CA ASP A 34 66.56 13.54 39.08
C ASP A 34 67.39 12.26 38.88
N ASN A 35 67.65 11.89 37.65
CA ASN A 35 68.94 12.10 36.97
C ASN A 35 69.05 11.48 35.57
N GLN A 36 69.43 12.37 34.65
CA GLN A 36 70.45 12.27 33.60
C GLN A 36 70.34 11.19 32.46
N ASN A 37 70.26 11.80 31.29
CA ASN A 37 70.97 11.48 30.03
C ASN A 37 71.07 10.01 29.57
N ASN A 38 70.41 9.71 28.45
CA ASN A 38 71.14 9.07 27.37
C ASN A 38 70.41 9.31 26.03
N ASP A 39 71.18 9.80 25.06
CA ASP A 39 70.83 9.90 23.67
C ASP A 39 70.46 8.55 23.07
N ALA A 40 69.27 8.46 22.46
CA ALA A 40 68.91 7.41 21.54
C ALA A 40 68.19 8.03 20.33
N PRO A 41 68.47 7.57 19.10
CA PRO A 41 68.08 8.27 17.89
C PRO A 41 66.54 8.26 17.66
N ALA A 42 66.07 9.34 17.06
CA ALA A 42 64.66 9.54 16.66
C ALA A 42 64.14 8.33 15.86
N ALA A 43 63.25 7.57 16.46
CA ALA A 43 62.46 6.60 15.74
C ALA A 43 61.45 7.35 14.84
N GLU A 44 61.67 7.24 13.55
CA GLU A 44 60.70 7.63 12.53
C GLU A 44 59.36 7.00 12.87
N THR A 45 58.37 7.80 13.22
CA THR A 45 56.95 7.39 13.31
C THR A 45 56.51 6.97 11.90
N ARG A 46 56.70 5.71 11.58
CA ARG A 46 55.99 5.07 10.45
C ARG A 46 54.50 5.22 10.73
N GLY A 47 53.90 6.22 10.10
CA GLY A 47 52.45 6.35 10.03
C GLY A 47 51.87 5.03 9.55
N SER A 48 51.15 4.35 10.43
CA SER A 48 50.33 3.22 10.10
C SER A 48 49.27 3.70 9.09
N ARG A 49 49.59 3.59 7.80
CA ARG A 49 48.58 3.62 6.76
C ARG A 49 47.69 2.42 7.02
N THR A 50 46.61 2.59 7.76
CA THR A 50 45.48 1.65 7.75
C THR A 50 45.11 1.46 6.27
N ARG A 51 45.44 0.29 5.72
CA ARG A 51 44.93 -0.12 4.40
C ARG A 51 43.42 -0.08 4.52
N GLU A 52 42.76 0.90 3.91
CA GLU A 52 41.33 0.88 3.71
C GLU A 52 41.00 -0.44 3.00
N ILE A 53 40.37 -1.34 3.71
CA ILE A 53 39.84 -2.58 3.13
C ILE A 53 38.72 -2.12 2.19
N LYS A 54 38.98 -2.10 0.89
CA LYS A 54 38.02 -1.77 -0.14
C LYS A 54 36.91 -2.84 -0.12
N ARG A 55 35.79 -2.55 0.55
CA ARG A 55 34.64 -3.42 0.61
C ARG A 55 33.92 -3.42 -0.73
N THR A 56 33.34 -4.54 -1.13
CA THR A 56 32.49 -4.61 -2.32
C THR A 56 31.23 -3.78 -2.07
N PRO A 57 30.91 -2.78 -2.90
CA PRO A 57 29.76 -1.93 -2.69
C PRO A 57 28.45 -2.72 -2.87
N VAL A 58 27.42 -2.27 -2.15
CA VAL A 58 26.05 -2.74 -2.29
C VAL A 58 25.20 -1.60 -2.87
N LYS A 59 24.30 -1.95 -3.78
CA LYS A 59 23.31 -1.04 -4.34
C LYS A 59 21.93 -1.39 -3.81
N ILE A 60 21.18 -0.38 -3.45
CA ILE A 60 19.77 -0.43 -3.06
C ILE A 60 19.00 0.37 -4.09
N ILE A 61 18.05 -0.26 -4.77
CA ILE A 61 17.34 0.34 -5.91
C ILE A 61 15.84 0.17 -5.69
N PRO A 62 15.16 1.17 -5.11
CA PRO A 62 13.72 1.16 -4.99
C PRO A 62 13.06 1.28 -6.37
N LEU A 63 12.20 0.34 -6.73
CA LEU A 63 11.37 0.36 -7.95
C LEU A 63 9.90 0.67 -7.65
N GLY A 64 9.54 0.80 -6.37
CA GLY A 64 8.24 1.18 -5.86
C GLY A 64 8.26 1.42 -4.35
N GLY A 65 7.15 1.94 -3.78
CA GLY A 65 6.99 2.16 -2.34
C GLY A 65 7.67 3.41 -1.78
N LEU A 66 8.15 4.33 -2.63
CA LEU A 66 8.68 5.63 -2.23
C LEU A 66 7.86 6.75 -2.87
N ASN A 67 7.58 7.81 -2.10
CA ASN A 67 6.72 8.93 -2.50
C ASN A 67 5.30 8.52 -2.90
N GLU A 68 4.91 7.31 -2.57
CA GLU A 68 3.61 6.71 -2.82
C GLU A 68 3.32 5.65 -1.75
N ILE A 69 2.06 5.19 -1.66
CA ILE A 69 1.66 4.03 -0.86
C ILE A 69 1.33 2.90 -1.83
N GLY A 70 1.95 1.75 -1.61
CA GLY A 70 1.80 0.57 -2.46
C GLY A 70 2.93 0.33 -3.43
N LYS A 71 2.79 -0.69 -4.27
CA LYS A 71 3.79 -1.08 -5.28
C LYS A 71 5.19 -1.36 -4.72
N ASN A 72 5.28 -1.81 -3.46
CA ASN A 72 6.57 -2.00 -2.80
C ASN A 72 7.44 -2.98 -3.59
N MET A 73 8.62 -2.53 -3.97
CA MET A 73 9.62 -3.34 -4.65
C MET A 73 11.00 -2.68 -4.51
N THR A 74 11.94 -3.37 -3.90
CA THR A 74 13.32 -2.90 -3.77
C THR A 74 14.30 -3.96 -4.26
N VAL A 75 15.24 -3.58 -5.10
CA VAL A 75 16.31 -4.44 -5.59
C VAL A 75 17.56 -4.20 -4.75
N PHE A 76 18.18 -5.29 -4.28
CA PHE A 76 19.51 -5.29 -3.68
C PHE A 76 20.49 -5.94 -4.65
N GLU A 77 21.55 -5.24 -5.02
CA GLU A 77 22.56 -5.73 -5.94
C GLU A 77 23.95 -5.58 -5.31
N CYS A 78 24.73 -6.65 -5.38
CA CYS A 78 26.12 -6.65 -4.95
C CYS A 78 26.95 -7.55 -5.89
N SER A 79 27.95 -6.98 -6.55
CA SER A 79 28.73 -7.69 -7.57
C SER A 79 27.84 -8.23 -8.71
N ASN A 80 27.81 -9.55 -8.86
CA ASN A 80 27.01 -10.24 -9.88
C ASN A 80 25.77 -10.96 -9.29
N ASP A 81 25.36 -10.57 -8.11
CA ASP A 81 24.20 -11.13 -7.43
C ASP A 81 23.16 -10.03 -7.13
N MET A 82 21.90 -10.34 -7.37
CA MET A 82 20.76 -9.47 -7.16
C MET A 82 19.61 -10.27 -6.57
N PHE A 83 18.86 -9.67 -5.67
CA PHE A 83 17.56 -10.19 -5.23
C PHE A 83 16.56 -9.06 -5.09
N ILE A 84 15.28 -9.40 -5.08
CA ILE A 84 14.16 -8.47 -4.93
C ILE A 84 13.56 -8.65 -3.54
N LEU A 85 13.30 -7.55 -2.87
CA LEU A 85 12.50 -7.47 -1.65
C LEU A 85 11.13 -6.92 -2.02
N ASP A 86 10.08 -7.73 -1.80
CA ASP A 86 8.70 -7.49 -2.17
C ASP A 86 8.45 -7.28 -3.68
N CYS A 87 7.21 -7.46 -4.11
CA CYS A 87 6.75 -7.22 -5.47
C CYS A 87 5.25 -6.93 -5.44
N GLY A 88 4.92 -5.72 -5.02
CA GLY A 88 3.57 -5.30 -4.72
C GLY A 88 2.81 -4.69 -5.89
N LEU A 89 1.55 -4.34 -5.63
CA LEU A 89 0.73 -3.49 -6.49
C LEU A 89 0.32 -2.21 -5.76
N ALA A 90 -0.17 -1.24 -6.52
CA ALA A 90 -0.94 -0.12 -6.02
C ALA A 90 -2.31 -0.09 -6.73
N PHE A 91 -3.29 0.54 -6.10
CA PHE A 91 -4.56 0.83 -6.75
C PHE A 91 -4.43 2.08 -7.64
N PRO A 92 -5.22 2.17 -8.73
CA PRO A 92 -5.15 3.32 -9.62
C PRO A 92 -5.68 4.59 -8.94
N ASP A 93 -5.07 5.72 -9.26
CA ASP A 93 -5.56 7.04 -8.87
C ASP A 93 -6.86 7.40 -9.64
N ALA A 94 -7.61 8.39 -9.17
CA ALA A 94 -8.86 8.84 -9.79
C ALA A 94 -8.68 9.36 -11.24
N ASP A 95 -7.47 9.70 -11.63
CA ASP A 95 -7.12 10.15 -12.98
C ASP A 95 -6.74 9.01 -13.95
N MET A 96 -6.89 7.75 -13.51
CA MET A 96 -6.62 6.53 -14.29
C MET A 96 -7.90 5.74 -14.60
N PRO A 97 -8.85 6.29 -15.37
CA PRO A 97 -10.13 5.61 -15.62
C PRO A 97 -9.93 4.29 -16.36
N GLY A 98 -10.56 3.21 -15.84
CA GLY A 98 -10.54 1.87 -16.43
C GLY A 98 -9.25 1.09 -16.21
N VAL A 99 -8.33 1.58 -15.37
CA VAL A 99 -7.17 0.81 -14.89
C VAL A 99 -7.59 0.01 -13.66
N ASP A 100 -7.25 -1.28 -13.62
CA ASP A 100 -7.57 -2.14 -12.48
C ASP A 100 -6.53 -2.05 -11.37
N ILE A 101 -5.24 -2.13 -11.74
CA ILE A 101 -4.11 -2.07 -10.80
C ILE A 101 -2.87 -1.45 -11.46
N VAL A 102 -1.95 -1.01 -10.62
CA VAL A 102 -0.65 -0.46 -11.02
C VAL A 102 0.46 -1.32 -10.42
N ILE A 103 1.43 -1.75 -11.24
CA ILE A 103 2.58 -2.54 -10.81
C ILE A 103 3.89 -1.81 -11.10
N PRO A 104 5.01 -2.17 -10.44
CA PRO A 104 6.33 -1.59 -10.74
C PRO A 104 6.77 -1.87 -12.18
N ASP A 105 7.63 -1.00 -12.71
CA ASP A 105 8.34 -1.27 -13.95
C ASP A 105 9.51 -2.25 -13.70
N PHE A 106 9.45 -3.41 -14.33
CA PHE A 106 10.44 -4.48 -14.17
C PHE A 106 11.64 -4.38 -15.12
N THR A 107 11.69 -3.35 -15.98
CA THR A 107 12.69 -3.22 -17.07
C THR A 107 14.13 -3.36 -16.57
N TYR A 108 14.46 -2.77 -15.41
CA TYR A 108 15.81 -2.90 -14.85
C TYR A 108 16.15 -4.35 -14.52
N VAL A 109 15.23 -5.06 -13.87
CA VAL A 109 15.42 -6.46 -13.48
C VAL A 109 15.46 -7.37 -14.70
N GLU A 110 14.59 -7.13 -15.69
CA GLU A 110 14.56 -7.89 -16.96
C GLU A 110 15.90 -7.81 -17.70
N ARG A 111 16.52 -6.63 -17.74
CA ARG A 111 17.84 -6.41 -18.36
C ARG A 111 19.00 -7.06 -17.61
N ASN A 112 18.83 -7.32 -16.31
CA ASN A 112 19.85 -7.87 -15.42
C ASN A 112 19.48 -9.25 -14.85
N ARG A 113 18.55 -9.97 -15.49
CA ARG A 113 17.95 -11.22 -15.00
C ARG A 113 18.96 -12.29 -14.60
N ASP A 114 20.13 -12.33 -15.26
CA ASP A 114 21.16 -13.33 -15.01
C ASP A 114 21.79 -13.19 -13.62
N LYS A 115 21.71 -12.00 -13.02
CA LYS A 115 22.13 -11.73 -11.65
C LYS A 115 21.10 -12.13 -10.60
N LEU A 116 19.81 -12.30 -10.99
CA LEU A 116 18.70 -12.46 -10.06
C LEU A 116 18.72 -13.84 -9.39
N ARG A 117 18.76 -13.87 -8.05
CA ARG A 117 18.82 -15.09 -7.23
C ARG A 117 17.47 -15.50 -6.65
N GLY A 118 16.54 -14.57 -6.52
CA GLY A 118 15.19 -14.83 -6.00
C GLY A 118 14.48 -13.58 -5.54
N ILE A 119 13.28 -13.79 -5.01
CA ILE A 119 12.43 -12.76 -4.41
C ILE A 119 12.19 -13.14 -2.95
N VAL A 120 12.31 -12.16 -2.06
CA VAL A 120 12.05 -12.31 -0.63
C VAL A 120 10.86 -11.42 -0.30
N ILE A 121 9.87 -11.95 0.42
CA ILE A 121 8.63 -11.23 0.74
C ILE A 121 8.54 -11.02 2.24
N THR A 122 8.19 -9.78 2.64
CA THR A 122 8.02 -9.39 4.03
C THR A 122 6.72 -9.93 4.63
N HIS A 123 5.60 -9.79 3.92
CA HIS A 123 4.28 -10.23 4.36
C HIS A 123 3.28 -10.30 3.20
N GLY A 124 2.05 -10.75 3.47
CA GLY A 124 1.06 -11.10 2.45
C GLY A 124 0.08 -10.00 2.05
N HIS A 125 0.33 -8.71 2.27
CA HIS A 125 -0.51 -7.63 1.76
C HIS A 125 -0.33 -7.43 0.26
N GLU A 126 -1.37 -6.89 -0.40
CA GLU A 126 -1.39 -6.68 -1.85
C GLU A 126 -0.28 -5.77 -2.35
N ASP A 127 0.03 -4.74 -1.60
CA ASP A 127 1.09 -3.79 -1.90
C ASP A 127 2.51 -4.35 -1.73
N HIS A 128 2.62 -5.62 -1.28
CA HIS A 128 3.88 -6.40 -1.19
C HIS A 128 3.90 -7.65 -2.06
N ILE A 129 2.73 -8.25 -2.39
CA ILE A 129 2.68 -9.48 -3.21
C ILE A 129 1.85 -9.35 -4.50
N GLY A 130 1.09 -8.26 -4.67
CA GLY A 130 0.10 -8.16 -5.74
C GLY A 130 0.69 -8.09 -7.15
N GLY A 131 1.91 -7.57 -7.30
CA GLY A 131 2.65 -7.53 -8.57
C GLY A 131 3.37 -8.84 -8.91
N LEU A 132 3.53 -9.74 -7.93
CA LEU A 132 4.39 -10.91 -8.01
C LEU A 132 4.01 -11.86 -9.17
N ALA A 133 2.74 -12.15 -9.36
CA ALA A 133 2.30 -13.05 -10.43
C ALA A 133 2.58 -12.48 -11.84
N TYR A 134 2.50 -11.16 -12.01
CA TYR A 134 2.85 -10.48 -13.26
C TYR A 134 4.35 -10.54 -13.52
N PHE A 135 5.16 -10.35 -12.48
CA PHE A 135 6.61 -10.49 -12.55
C PHE A 135 7.02 -11.93 -12.93
N LEU A 136 6.46 -12.93 -12.24
CA LEU A 136 6.79 -14.34 -12.44
C LEU A 136 6.37 -14.91 -13.79
N LYS A 137 5.41 -14.28 -14.47
CA LYS A 137 5.11 -14.58 -15.90
C LYS A 137 6.27 -14.26 -16.83
N LYS A 138 7.05 -13.22 -16.49
CA LYS A 138 8.19 -12.75 -17.29
C LYS A 138 9.49 -13.42 -16.88
N ILE A 139 9.73 -13.50 -15.55
CA ILE A 139 10.98 -14.04 -14.98
C ILE A 139 10.62 -15.00 -13.86
N ASN A 140 10.81 -16.30 -14.10
CA ASN A 140 10.55 -17.32 -13.08
C ASN A 140 11.79 -17.54 -12.21
N VAL A 141 11.67 -17.21 -10.92
CA VAL A 141 12.73 -17.34 -9.91
C VAL A 141 12.13 -17.82 -8.58
N PRO A 142 12.95 -18.41 -7.67
CA PRO A 142 12.47 -18.83 -6.35
C PRO A 142 11.91 -17.65 -5.53
N VAL A 143 10.83 -17.91 -4.81
CA VAL A 143 10.21 -16.97 -3.87
C VAL A 143 10.30 -17.51 -2.46
N TYR A 144 10.72 -16.66 -1.53
CA TYR A 144 10.94 -16.96 -0.12
C TYR A 144 10.01 -16.10 0.74
N ALA A 145 9.14 -16.71 1.51
CA ALA A 145 8.23 -15.99 2.40
C ALA A 145 7.79 -16.89 3.57
N THR A 146 7.11 -16.29 4.56
CA THR A 146 6.53 -17.02 5.67
C THR A 146 5.32 -17.85 5.24
N ARG A 147 4.89 -18.79 6.08
CA ARG A 147 3.91 -19.83 5.72
C ARG A 147 2.57 -19.24 5.23
N LEU A 148 2.02 -18.26 5.96
CA LEU A 148 0.78 -17.61 5.56
C LEU A 148 0.94 -16.86 4.24
N THR A 149 2.02 -16.10 4.10
CA THR A 149 2.34 -15.35 2.89
C THR A 149 2.45 -16.26 1.67
N ILE A 150 3.11 -17.43 1.80
CA ILE A 150 3.17 -18.44 0.73
C ILE A 150 1.77 -18.92 0.36
N GLY A 151 0.90 -19.24 1.34
CA GLY A 151 -0.47 -19.66 1.06
C GLY A 151 -1.28 -18.62 0.27
N LEU A 152 -1.11 -17.33 0.59
CA LEU A 152 -1.75 -16.23 -0.15
C LEU A 152 -1.18 -16.10 -1.58
N ILE A 153 0.15 -16.23 -1.74
CA ILE A 153 0.81 -16.23 -3.05
C ILE A 153 0.32 -17.40 -3.90
N GLU A 154 0.18 -18.60 -3.33
CA GLU A 154 -0.36 -19.77 -4.08
C GLU A 154 -1.75 -19.48 -4.65
N GLY A 155 -2.63 -18.82 -3.88
CA GLY A 155 -3.95 -18.39 -4.35
C GLY A 155 -3.84 -17.52 -5.62
N LYS A 156 -2.97 -16.51 -5.59
CA LYS A 156 -2.72 -15.63 -6.74
C LYS A 156 -2.11 -16.35 -7.94
N LEU A 157 -1.17 -17.25 -7.70
CA LEU A 157 -0.57 -18.06 -8.77
C LEU A 157 -1.57 -19.01 -9.41
N LYS A 158 -2.55 -19.55 -8.66
CA LYS A 158 -3.66 -20.34 -9.20
C LYS A 158 -4.53 -19.50 -10.13
N GLU A 159 -4.92 -18.29 -9.72
CA GLU A 159 -5.72 -17.36 -10.53
C GLU A 159 -5.02 -16.99 -11.86
N GLN A 160 -3.69 -16.91 -11.84
CA GLN A 160 -2.87 -16.54 -13.00
C GLN A 160 -2.30 -17.74 -13.80
N GLY A 161 -2.68 -18.99 -13.45
CA GLY A 161 -2.24 -20.21 -14.14
C GLY A 161 -0.75 -20.54 -13.96
N LEU A 162 -0.13 -20.06 -12.89
CA LEU A 162 1.29 -20.27 -12.55
C LEU A 162 1.50 -21.27 -11.41
N TYR A 163 0.43 -21.80 -10.82
CA TYR A 163 0.53 -22.77 -9.74
C TYR A 163 1.35 -24.01 -10.15
N GLY A 164 2.28 -24.41 -9.28
CA GLY A 164 3.18 -25.53 -9.54
C GLY A 164 4.32 -25.25 -10.54
N LYS A 165 4.38 -24.04 -11.13
CA LYS A 165 5.44 -23.64 -12.07
C LYS A 165 6.54 -22.81 -11.40
N VAL A 166 6.27 -22.29 -10.21
CA VAL A 166 7.19 -21.43 -9.43
C VAL A 166 7.67 -22.18 -8.20
N THR A 167 8.94 -22.06 -7.89
CA THR A 167 9.52 -22.60 -6.65
C THR A 167 9.18 -21.65 -5.49
N LEU A 168 8.30 -22.11 -4.60
CA LEU A 168 7.93 -21.40 -3.36
C LEU A 168 8.63 -22.05 -2.18
N THR A 169 9.28 -21.27 -1.34
CA THR A 169 10.04 -21.75 -0.17
C THR A 169 9.52 -21.07 1.08
N VAL A 170 8.95 -21.85 1.99
CA VAL A 170 8.54 -21.37 3.31
C VAL A 170 9.78 -21.13 4.17
N VAL A 171 9.84 -19.93 4.76
CA VAL A 171 10.88 -19.55 5.72
C VAL A 171 10.26 -19.20 7.06
N GLU A 172 11.04 -19.41 8.12
CA GLU A 172 10.64 -19.04 9.49
C GLU A 172 11.53 -17.91 10.00
N PRO A 173 11.05 -17.08 10.95
CA PRO A 173 11.90 -16.13 11.64
C PRO A 173 13.18 -16.79 12.18
N LYS A 174 14.31 -16.06 12.19
CA LYS A 174 15.66 -16.50 12.52
C LYS A 174 16.34 -17.39 11.47
N ARG A 175 15.64 -17.79 10.41
CA ARG A 175 16.28 -18.44 9.25
C ARG A 175 17.02 -17.42 8.41
N THR A 176 18.10 -17.87 7.79
CA THR A 176 18.90 -17.07 6.84
C THR A 176 18.91 -17.77 5.49
N VAL A 177 18.57 -17.00 4.44
CA VAL A 177 18.58 -17.46 3.04
C VAL A 177 19.75 -16.80 2.32
N LYS A 178 20.54 -17.62 1.61
CA LYS A 178 21.69 -17.12 0.83
C LYS A 178 21.24 -16.60 -0.52
N MET A 179 21.63 -15.37 -0.84
CA MET A 179 21.36 -14.66 -2.12
C MET A 179 22.69 -14.30 -2.80
N GLY A 180 23.42 -15.30 -3.27
CA GLY A 180 24.76 -15.11 -3.84
C GLY A 180 25.76 -14.65 -2.79
N CYS A 181 26.38 -13.46 -2.98
CA CYS A 181 27.30 -12.84 -2.01
C CYS A 181 26.58 -12.18 -0.81
N MET A 182 25.25 -12.12 -0.84
CA MET A 182 24.40 -11.58 0.22
C MET A 182 23.66 -12.72 0.95
N ALA A 183 23.16 -12.43 2.15
CA ALA A 183 22.29 -13.34 2.88
C ALA A 183 21.20 -12.55 3.61
N VAL A 184 19.97 -13.06 3.60
CA VAL A 184 18.81 -12.42 4.20
C VAL A 184 18.35 -13.23 5.40
N GLU A 185 18.37 -12.62 6.57
CA GLU A 185 17.86 -13.17 7.83
C GLU A 185 16.47 -12.57 8.11
N PHE A 186 15.51 -13.42 8.46
CA PHE A 186 14.12 -13.04 8.74
C PHE A 186 13.94 -12.76 10.23
N ILE A 187 13.35 -11.60 10.56
CA ILE A 187 13.13 -11.15 11.94
C ILE A 187 11.63 -10.96 12.15
N LYS A 188 11.06 -11.55 13.21
CA LYS A 188 9.64 -11.41 13.52
C LYS A 188 9.29 -9.97 13.83
N VAL A 189 8.23 -9.45 13.17
CA VAL A 189 7.60 -8.16 13.51
C VAL A 189 6.10 -8.36 13.74
N ASN A 190 5.45 -7.37 14.36
CA ASN A 190 3.99 -7.29 14.42
C ASN A 190 3.47 -6.37 13.32
N HIS A 191 2.39 -6.78 12.69
CA HIS A 191 1.66 -5.98 11.72
C HIS A 191 0.16 -6.33 11.78
N SER A 192 -0.67 -5.81 10.88
CA SER A 192 -2.10 -6.13 10.81
C SER A 192 -2.38 -7.53 10.24
N ILE A 193 -1.39 -8.20 9.68
CA ILE A 193 -1.45 -9.58 9.19
C ILE A 193 -0.47 -10.46 9.97
N PRO A 194 -0.82 -11.72 10.31
CA PRO A 194 0.13 -12.66 10.92
C PRO A 194 1.35 -12.93 10.04
N ASP A 195 2.42 -13.42 10.67
CA ASP A 195 3.66 -13.84 10.01
C ASP A 195 4.46 -12.74 9.30
N ALA A 196 4.18 -11.47 9.55
CA ALA A 196 4.99 -10.38 9.03
C ALA A 196 6.43 -10.45 9.58
N VAL A 197 7.41 -10.14 8.72
CA VAL A 197 8.83 -10.16 9.04
C VAL A 197 9.54 -8.91 8.54
N GLY A 198 10.45 -8.40 9.36
CA GLY A 198 11.53 -7.54 8.94
C GLY A 198 12.75 -8.39 8.57
N MET A 199 13.81 -7.76 8.09
CA MET A 199 14.97 -8.46 7.55
C MET A 199 16.27 -7.81 7.94
N ALA A 200 17.31 -8.64 8.22
CA ALA A 200 18.69 -8.22 8.23
C ALA A 200 19.39 -8.76 6.97
N ILE A 201 19.82 -7.87 6.11
CA ILE A 201 20.48 -8.17 4.85
C ILE A 201 21.99 -8.04 5.08
N HIS A 202 22.65 -9.17 5.16
CA HIS A 202 24.09 -9.27 5.35
C HIS A 202 24.78 -9.11 3.99
N THR A 203 25.55 -8.05 3.84
CA THR A 203 26.30 -7.73 2.61
C THR A 203 27.78 -7.58 2.89
N PRO A 204 28.65 -7.65 1.87
CA PRO A 204 30.08 -7.35 2.04
C PRO A 204 30.36 -5.91 2.53
N ALA A 205 29.46 -4.96 2.27
CA ALA A 205 29.57 -3.58 2.74
C ALA A 205 29.16 -3.42 4.22
N GLY A 206 28.26 -4.26 4.72
CA GLY A 206 27.73 -4.22 6.09
C GLY A 206 26.31 -4.77 6.18
N ILE A 207 25.71 -4.66 7.35
CA ILE A 207 24.34 -5.13 7.62
C ILE A 207 23.35 -4.02 7.30
N ILE A 208 22.37 -4.29 6.44
CA ILE A 208 21.23 -3.43 6.18
C ILE A 208 20.03 -4.05 6.88
N VAL A 209 19.31 -3.28 7.67
CA VAL A 209 18.07 -3.70 8.32
C VAL A 209 16.90 -3.08 7.56
N HIS A 210 15.93 -3.89 7.15
CA HIS A 210 14.64 -3.47 6.63
C HIS A 210 13.55 -3.90 7.59
N THR A 211 12.72 -2.97 8.08
CA THR A 211 11.71 -3.30 9.09
C THR A 211 10.57 -4.16 8.53
N GLY A 212 10.35 -4.14 7.21
CA GLY A 212 9.03 -4.45 6.67
C GLY A 212 8.02 -3.47 7.24
N ASP A 213 6.75 -3.74 7.06
CA ASP A 213 5.68 -3.01 7.73
C ASP A 213 5.58 -3.51 9.16
N PHE A 214 5.58 -2.61 10.13
CA PHE A 214 5.64 -3.01 11.53
C PHE A 214 4.93 -2.05 12.48
N LYS A 215 4.57 -2.59 13.62
CA LYS A 215 4.25 -1.86 14.85
C LYS A 215 4.87 -2.58 16.05
N VAL A 216 4.86 -1.94 17.22
CA VAL A 216 5.29 -2.58 18.47
C VAL A 216 4.05 -2.90 19.30
N ASP A 217 3.57 -4.13 19.21
CA ASP A 217 2.44 -4.63 20.00
C ASP A 217 2.94 -5.56 21.11
N TYR A 218 2.80 -5.13 22.37
CA TYR A 218 3.23 -5.93 23.55
C TYR A 218 2.19 -6.95 23.97
N SER A 219 0.98 -6.90 23.42
CA SER A 219 -0.12 -7.81 23.73
C SER A 219 -0.83 -8.31 22.47
N PRO A 220 -0.08 -8.81 21.47
CA PRO A 220 -0.67 -9.25 20.21
C PRO A 220 -1.64 -10.40 20.44
N ILE A 221 -2.63 -10.54 19.55
CA ILE A 221 -3.72 -11.52 19.69
C ILE A 221 -3.18 -12.96 19.62
N ASP A 222 -2.21 -13.19 18.74
CA ASP A 222 -1.55 -14.49 18.56
C ASP A 222 -0.45 -14.79 19.59
N GLY A 223 -0.18 -13.86 20.52
CA GLY A 223 0.87 -13.97 21.53
C GLY A 223 2.31 -13.80 21.01
N ASN A 224 2.51 -13.58 19.72
CA ASN A 224 3.82 -13.47 19.10
C ASN A 224 4.29 -12.01 19.05
N ILE A 225 5.13 -11.60 19.99
CA ILE A 225 5.68 -10.24 20.10
C ILE A 225 6.80 -10.04 19.06
N ILE A 226 6.95 -8.80 18.58
CA ILE A 226 8.09 -8.37 17.75
C ILE A 226 9.43 -8.68 18.43
N ASP A 227 10.41 -9.18 17.68
CA ASP A 227 11.75 -9.54 18.21
C ASP A 227 12.66 -8.29 18.32
N LEU A 228 12.30 -7.39 19.25
CA LEU A 228 13.09 -6.18 19.55
C LEU A 228 14.51 -6.51 20.02
N ALA A 229 14.69 -7.66 20.69
CA ALA A 229 15.99 -8.11 21.15
C ALA A 229 16.94 -8.33 19.96
N ARG A 230 16.44 -8.94 18.87
CA ARG A 230 17.26 -9.16 17.67
C ARG A 230 17.67 -7.86 16.99
N PHE A 231 16.78 -6.87 16.90
CA PHE A 231 17.13 -5.54 16.38
C PHE A 231 18.22 -4.87 17.24
N GLY A 232 18.13 -4.97 18.57
CA GLY A 232 19.16 -4.47 19.50
C GLY A 232 20.51 -5.20 19.37
N GLU A 233 20.51 -6.52 19.19
CA GLU A 233 21.74 -7.30 18.92
C GLU A 233 22.41 -6.86 17.62
N LEU A 234 21.63 -6.63 16.55
CA LEU A 234 22.15 -6.12 15.28
C LEU A 234 22.73 -4.73 15.44
N GLY A 235 22.07 -3.84 16.21
CA GLY A 235 22.59 -2.53 16.54
C GLY A 235 23.94 -2.57 17.26
N ASN A 236 24.13 -3.51 18.20
CA ASN A 236 25.42 -3.72 18.88
C ASN A 236 26.50 -4.30 17.96
N ARG A 237 26.13 -5.04 16.93
CA ARG A 237 27.05 -5.54 15.89
C ARG A 237 27.45 -4.48 14.88
N GLY A 238 26.68 -3.40 14.76
CA GLY A 238 26.83 -2.32 13.80
C GLY A 238 25.96 -2.51 12.56
N VAL A 239 24.93 -1.67 12.45
CA VAL A 239 24.03 -1.58 11.29
C VAL A 239 24.55 -0.52 10.34
N LEU A 240 24.78 -0.89 9.08
CA LEU A 240 25.20 0.02 8.02
C LEU A 240 24.05 0.98 7.66
N ALA A 241 22.87 0.44 7.40
CA ALA A 241 21.69 1.23 7.07
C ALA A 241 20.43 0.63 7.68
N LEU A 242 19.51 1.49 8.11
CA LEU A 242 18.14 1.14 8.44
C LEU A 242 17.23 1.67 7.34
N MET A 243 16.42 0.78 6.78
CA MET A 243 15.28 1.08 5.92
C MET A 243 14.01 0.82 6.73
N ALA A 244 13.22 1.85 7.02
CA ALA A 244 12.08 1.69 7.93
C ALA A 244 10.80 2.28 7.36
N ASP A 245 9.68 1.57 7.61
CA ASP A 245 8.30 1.97 7.32
C ASP A 245 8.01 3.37 7.86
N SER A 246 7.44 4.23 7.02
CA SER A 246 7.17 5.63 7.34
C SER A 246 5.69 5.98 7.34
N THR A 247 4.80 5.03 7.12
CA THR A 247 3.36 5.24 6.89
C THR A 247 2.70 6.12 7.96
N ASN A 248 3.02 5.90 9.23
CA ASN A 248 2.49 6.67 10.36
C ASN A 248 3.49 7.67 10.98
N ALA A 249 4.51 8.09 10.25
CA ALA A 249 5.54 9.01 10.77
C ALA A 249 4.98 10.37 11.24
N GLU A 250 3.81 10.78 10.75
CA GLU A 250 3.13 12.01 11.19
C GLU A 250 2.34 11.82 12.49
N ARG A 251 2.01 10.58 12.88
CA ARG A 251 1.18 10.28 14.06
C ARG A 251 2.04 10.24 15.33
N PRO A 252 1.76 11.07 16.36
CA PRO A 252 2.50 11.05 17.62
C PRO A 252 2.15 9.80 18.45
N GLY A 253 3.00 9.47 19.41
CA GLY A 253 2.77 8.39 20.37
C GLY A 253 3.04 7.00 19.83
N TYR A 254 2.25 6.04 20.29
CA TYR A 254 2.35 4.61 19.98
C TYR A 254 1.09 4.13 19.28
N THR A 255 1.24 3.08 18.48
CA THR A 255 0.09 2.38 17.88
C THR A 255 -0.57 1.46 18.91
N HIS A 256 -1.89 1.51 19.01
CA HIS A 256 -2.64 0.65 19.93
C HIS A 256 -2.53 -0.83 19.55
N SER A 257 -2.72 -1.71 20.55
CA SER A 257 -2.81 -3.15 20.30
C SER A 257 -4.10 -3.49 19.54
N GLU A 258 -4.03 -4.46 18.63
CA GLU A 258 -5.24 -4.98 17.95
C GLU A 258 -6.27 -5.57 18.94
N ARG A 259 -5.86 -5.93 20.15
CA ARG A 259 -6.73 -6.41 21.22
C ARG A 259 -7.80 -5.41 21.63
N THR A 260 -7.52 -4.09 21.56
CA THR A 260 -8.50 -3.04 21.91
C THR A 260 -9.73 -3.06 20.99
N VAL A 261 -9.55 -3.46 19.73
CA VAL A 261 -10.66 -3.62 18.77
C VAL A 261 -11.61 -4.74 19.23
N GLY A 262 -11.08 -5.82 19.82
CA GLY A 262 -11.90 -6.91 20.37
C GLY A 262 -12.81 -6.47 21.51
N GLU A 263 -12.34 -5.56 22.38
CA GLU A 263 -13.15 -4.97 23.44
C GLU A 263 -14.27 -4.07 22.87
N SER A 264 -13.96 -3.35 21.79
CA SER A 264 -14.96 -2.56 21.07
C SER A 264 -16.00 -3.46 20.41
N PHE A 265 -15.58 -4.56 19.77
CA PHE A 265 -16.53 -5.52 19.20
C PHE A 265 -17.47 -6.11 20.24
N ASP A 266 -17.00 -6.46 21.43
CA ASP A 266 -17.87 -6.98 22.48
C ASP A 266 -18.99 -6.00 22.84
N LYS A 267 -18.68 -4.71 22.99
CA LYS A 267 -19.66 -3.64 23.22
C LYS A 267 -20.64 -3.51 22.03
N LEU A 268 -20.11 -3.51 20.79
CA LEU A 268 -20.91 -3.35 19.58
C LEU A 268 -21.83 -4.55 19.31
N PHE A 269 -21.39 -5.78 19.61
CA PHE A 269 -22.24 -6.98 19.51
C PHE A 269 -23.42 -6.90 20.49
N LYS A 270 -23.21 -6.34 21.68
CA LYS A 270 -24.27 -6.10 22.64
C LYS A 270 -25.25 -5.01 22.15
N MET A 271 -24.74 -3.92 21.56
CA MET A 271 -25.58 -2.86 20.96
C MET A 271 -26.40 -3.39 19.79
N GLY A 272 -25.84 -4.29 18.98
CA GLY A 272 -26.51 -4.95 17.86
C GLY A 272 -27.38 -6.16 18.26
N GLU A 273 -27.77 -6.28 19.54
CA GLU A 273 -28.72 -7.32 19.98
C GLU A 273 -30.07 -7.16 19.26
N GLY A 274 -30.68 -8.26 18.82
CA GLY A 274 -31.91 -8.26 18.03
C GLY A 274 -31.75 -7.85 16.55
N LYS A 275 -30.52 -7.49 16.10
CA LYS A 275 -30.26 -7.08 14.71
C LYS A 275 -29.28 -8.03 14.03
N ARG A 276 -29.30 -8.08 12.69
CA ARG A 276 -28.23 -8.70 11.92
C ARG A 276 -26.99 -7.79 11.95
N ILE A 277 -25.84 -8.35 12.29
CA ILE A 277 -24.58 -7.60 12.33
C ILE A 277 -23.84 -7.78 11.01
N ILE A 278 -23.41 -6.69 10.38
CA ILE A 278 -22.61 -6.69 9.15
C ILE A 278 -21.31 -5.97 9.44
N ILE A 279 -20.17 -6.64 9.24
CA ILE A 279 -18.85 -6.06 9.54
C ILE A 279 -18.02 -6.01 8.26
N ALA A 280 -17.68 -4.80 7.82
CA ALA A 280 -16.76 -4.58 6.71
C ALA A 280 -15.35 -4.34 7.24
N THR A 281 -14.39 -5.13 6.75
CA THR A 281 -12.99 -5.02 7.15
C THR A 281 -12.06 -5.42 6.00
N PHE A 282 -10.75 -5.20 6.17
CA PHE A 282 -9.75 -5.69 5.24
C PHE A 282 -9.67 -7.22 5.29
N SER A 283 -9.64 -7.85 4.12
CA SER A 283 -9.58 -9.32 4.02
C SER A 283 -8.30 -9.90 4.63
N SER A 284 -7.21 -9.17 4.58
CA SER A 284 -5.90 -9.57 5.11
C SER A 284 -5.78 -9.45 6.63
N ASN A 285 -6.70 -8.73 7.31
CA ASN A 285 -6.62 -8.58 8.77
C ASN A 285 -7.22 -9.81 9.49
N ILE A 286 -6.48 -10.91 9.46
CA ILE A 286 -6.86 -12.21 10.02
C ILE A 286 -7.08 -12.12 11.53
N HIS A 287 -6.31 -11.31 12.25
CA HIS A 287 -6.48 -11.11 13.68
C HIS A 287 -7.85 -10.50 14.02
N ARG A 288 -8.31 -9.54 13.21
CA ARG A 288 -9.62 -8.92 13.36
C ARG A 288 -10.74 -9.91 13.04
N VAL A 289 -10.58 -10.70 11.98
CA VAL A 289 -11.52 -11.78 11.65
C VAL A 289 -11.62 -12.77 12.80
N GLN A 290 -10.52 -13.15 13.45
CA GLN A 290 -10.55 -14.02 14.63
C GLN A 290 -11.34 -13.40 15.78
N GLN A 291 -11.16 -12.10 16.04
CA GLN A 291 -11.92 -11.42 17.10
C GLN A 291 -13.41 -11.36 16.78
N ILE A 292 -13.79 -11.13 15.52
CA ILE A 292 -15.19 -11.17 15.08
C ILE A 292 -15.78 -12.57 15.29
N ILE A 293 -15.07 -13.63 14.91
CA ILE A 293 -15.49 -15.02 15.10
C ILE A 293 -15.66 -15.33 16.59
N ASN A 294 -14.71 -14.91 17.43
CA ASN A 294 -14.79 -15.11 18.88
C ASN A 294 -16.01 -14.41 19.49
N CYS A 295 -16.34 -13.20 19.05
CA CYS A 295 -17.57 -12.51 19.46
C CYS A 295 -18.81 -13.25 18.95
N ALA A 296 -18.84 -13.67 17.68
CA ALA A 296 -19.97 -14.43 17.14
C ALA A 296 -20.23 -15.71 17.93
N VAL A 297 -19.20 -16.45 18.29
CA VAL A 297 -19.31 -17.64 19.15
C VAL A 297 -19.88 -17.28 20.52
N ARG A 298 -19.35 -16.24 21.18
CA ARG A 298 -19.79 -15.79 22.51
C ARG A 298 -21.27 -15.40 22.53
N TYR A 299 -21.75 -14.75 21.47
CA TYR A 299 -23.15 -14.32 21.34
C TYR A 299 -24.04 -15.34 20.61
N GLY A 300 -23.57 -16.57 20.39
CA GLY A 300 -24.34 -17.66 19.77
C GLY A 300 -24.77 -17.41 18.33
N ARG A 301 -24.00 -16.58 17.59
CA ARG A 301 -24.31 -16.19 16.22
C ARG A 301 -23.55 -17.05 15.19
N LYS A 302 -24.09 -17.15 13.99
CA LYS A 302 -23.45 -17.77 12.82
C LYS A 302 -22.75 -16.71 11.99
N VAL A 303 -21.65 -17.05 11.35
CA VAL A 303 -20.86 -16.16 10.52
C VAL A 303 -21.00 -16.56 9.05
N ALA A 304 -21.40 -15.63 8.19
CA ALA A 304 -21.36 -15.80 6.75
C ALA A 304 -20.35 -14.80 6.15
N VAL A 305 -19.60 -15.22 5.13
CA VAL A 305 -18.49 -14.46 4.57
C VAL A 305 -18.80 -14.04 3.14
N PHE A 306 -18.59 -12.76 2.84
CA PHE A 306 -18.79 -12.17 1.51
C PHE A 306 -17.53 -11.52 0.94
N GLY A 307 -17.40 -11.59 -0.38
CA GLY A 307 -16.26 -11.09 -1.12
C GLY A 307 -15.25 -12.19 -1.43
N ARG A 308 -14.85 -12.28 -2.71
CA ARG A 308 -13.97 -13.36 -3.19
C ARG A 308 -12.62 -13.37 -2.42
N SER A 309 -11.99 -12.21 -2.27
CA SER A 309 -10.73 -12.10 -1.53
C SER A 309 -10.89 -12.51 -0.06
N MET A 310 -11.97 -12.08 0.60
CA MET A 310 -12.25 -12.43 2.00
C MET A 310 -12.40 -13.94 2.17
N ILE A 311 -13.16 -14.60 1.31
CA ILE A 311 -13.35 -16.06 1.34
C ILE A 311 -12.01 -16.78 1.13
N ASN A 312 -11.24 -16.37 0.13
CA ASN A 312 -9.94 -16.99 -0.17
C ASN A 312 -8.96 -16.86 1.00
N VAL A 313 -8.84 -15.66 1.58
CA VAL A 313 -7.94 -15.42 2.72
C VAL A 313 -8.37 -16.18 3.96
N ILE A 314 -9.67 -16.16 4.31
CA ILE A 314 -10.20 -16.88 5.48
C ILE A 314 -9.97 -18.39 5.33
N ASN A 315 -10.29 -18.98 4.17
CA ASN A 315 -10.06 -20.39 3.93
C ASN A 315 -8.58 -20.76 4.04
N THR A 316 -7.70 -19.97 3.41
CA THR A 316 -6.24 -20.17 3.52
C THR A 316 -5.77 -20.08 4.97
N ALA A 317 -6.28 -19.12 5.74
CA ALA A 317 -5.91 -18.96 7.15
C ALA A 317 -6.42 -20.12 8.04
N ILE A 318 -7.60 -20.66 7.75
CA ILE A 318 -8.15 -21.86 8.43
C ILE A 318 -7.29 -23.08 8.10
N ASP A 319 -7.04 -23.35 6.81
CA ASP A 319 -6.27 -24.50 6.34
C ASP A 319 -4.85 -24.52 6.89
N LEU A 320 -4.26 -23.34 7.09
CA LEU A 320 -2.92 -23.18 7.66
C LEU A 320 -2.90 -23.07 9.20
N GLY A 321 -4.07 -23.01 9.86
CA GLY A 321 -4.18 -22.95 11.32
C GLY A 321 -3.92 -21.56 11.93
N TYR A 322 -4.09 -20.48 11.15
CA TYR A 322 -4.03 -19.08 11.62
C TYR A 322 -5.38 -18.55 12.12
N LEU A 323 -6.47 -19.22 11.78
CA LEU A 323 -7.80 -18.97 12.31
C LEU A 323 -8.32 -20.21 13.02
N ASP A 324 -8.73 -20.06 14.28
CA ASP A 324 -9.45 -21.07 15.06
C ASP A 324 -10.94 -20.83 14.93
N VAL A 325 -11.60 -21.73 14.23
CA VAL A 325 -13.04 -21.64 13.92
C VAL A 325 -13.76 -22.89 14.42
N PRO A 326 -14.57 -22.79 15.50
CA PRO A 326 -15.37 -23.91 15.95
C PRO A 326 -16.31 -24.43 14.86
N SER A 327 -16.48 -25.76 14.81
CA SER A 327 -17.32 -26.41 13.79
C SER A 327 -18.73 -25.81 13.74
N GLY A 328 -19.19 -25.50 12.54
CA GLY A 328 -20.56 -24.99 12.29
C GLY A 328 -20.76 -23.51 12.68
N VAL A 329 -19.72 -22.74 13.01
CA VAL A 329 -19.80 -21.29 13.22
C VAL A 329 -19.86 -20.57 11.89
N ILE A 330 -18.93 -20.86 10.96
CA ILE A 330 -19.01 -20.35 9.59
C ILE A 330 -20.01 -21.19 8.82
N ILE A 331 -20.94 -20.52 8.15
CA ILE A 331 -21.98 -21.13 7.33
C ILE A 331 -21.85 -20.65 5.88
N ASP A 332 -22.30 -21.49 4.95
CA ASP A 332 -22.49 -21.06 3.57
C ASP A 332 -23.54 -19.95 3.52
N ILE A 333 -23.30 -18.97 2.65
CA ILE A 333 -24.20 -17.84 2.47
C ILE A 333 -25.62 -18.23 2.09
N GLU A 334 -25.79 -19.33 1.37
CA GLU A 334 -27.11 -19.86 0.96
C GLU A 334 -27.89 -20.43 2.13
N MET A 335 -27.19 -20.78 3.21
CA MET A 335 -27.81 -21.26 4.45
C MET A 335 -28.28 -20.11 5.36
N MET A 336 -27.88 -18.86 5.07
CA MET A 336 -28.19 -17.69 5.90
C MET A 336 -29.69 -17.55 6.18
N ASN A 337 -30.53 -17.75 5.17
CA ASN A 337 -32.00 -17.66 5.29
C ASN A 337 -32.65 -18.72 6.18
N ARG A 338 -31.87 -19.68 6.69
CA ARG A 338 -32.37 -20.70 7.67
C ARG A 338 -32.24 -20.24 9.11
N TYR A 339 -31.61 -19.08 9.33
CA TYR A 339 -31.40 -18.50 10.66
C TYR A 339 -32.11 -17.16 10.76
N GLU A 340 -32.56 -16.80 11.94
CA GLU A 340 -33.08 -15.47 12.23
C GLU A 340 -31.98 -14.42 12.09
N ASN A 341 -32.33 -13.22 11.63
CA ASN A 341 -31.39 -12.14 11.37
C ASN A 341 -30.48 -11.83 12.57
N GLU A 342 -31.03 -11.82 13.77
CA GLU A 342 -30.29 -11.59 15.02
C GLU A 342 -29.22 -12.65 15.32
N ARG A 343 -29.27 -13.80 14.68
CA ARG A 343 -28.28 -14.88 14.81
C ARG A 343 -27.20 -14.85 13.74
N ILE A 344 -27.19 -13.83 12.86
CA ILE A 344 -26.27 -13.75 11.74
C ILE A 344 -25.28 -12.62 11.97
N VAL A 345 -24.01 -12.91 11.66
CA VAL A 345 -22.92 -11.96 11.44
C VAL A 345 -22.44 -12.13 10.01
N LEU A 346 -22.41 -11.03 9.24
CA LEU A 346 -21.81 -11.02 7.91
C LEU A 346 -20.43 -10.36 7.99
N ILE A 347 -19.39 -11.05 7.51
CA ILE A 347 -18.07 -10.45 7.29
C ILE A 347 -17.94 -10.15 5.80
N THR A 348 -17.61 -8.90 5.45
CA THR A 348 -17.60 -8.47 4.05
C THR A 348 -16.41 -7.56 3.73
N THR A 349 -16.09 -7.50 2.44
CA THR A 349 -15.18 -6.49 1.87
C THR A 349 -15.92 -5.19 1.59
N GLY A 350 -15.17 -4.12 1.24
CA GLY A 350 -15.74 -2.83 0.86
C GLY A 350 -15.65 -1.78 1.95
N SER A 351 -14.77 -1.97 2.92
CA SER A 351 -14.49 -0.99 3.97
C SER A 351 -13.88 0.32 3.44
N GLN A 352 -13.40 0.33 2.19
CA GLN A 352 -12.82 1.49 1.51
C GLN A 352 -13.78 2.14 0.49
N GLY A 353 -15.01 1.65 0.39
CA GLY A 353 -16.02 2.20 -0.50
C GLY A 353 -15.78 1.91 -1.99
N GLU A 354 -14.97 0.91 -2.31
CA GLU A 354 -14.68 0.50 -3.68
C GLU A 354 -15.99 0.17 -4.44
N PRO A 355 -16.20 0.68 -5.65
CA PRO A 355 -17.50 0.59 -6.34
C PRO A 355 -18.03 -0.83 -6.54
N MET A 356 -17.14 -1.79 -6.77
CA MET A 356 -17.49 -3.20 -7.02
C MET A 356 -17.45 -4.08 -5.78
N SER A 357 -17.14 -3.53 -4.61
CA SER A 357 -17.05 -4.27 -3.37
C SER A 357 -18.43 -4.74 -2.87
N ALA A 358 -18.43 -5.76 -2.02
CA ALA A 358 -19.67 -6.34 -1.54
C ALA A 358 -20.51 -5.34 -0.72
N LEU A 359 -19.89 -4.58 0.21
CA LEU A 359 -20.61 -3.59 1.01
C LEU A 359 -21.19 -2.45 0.14
N THR A 360 -20.40 -1.92 -0.81
CA THR A 360 -20.87 -0.86 -1.71
C THR A 360 -22.07 -1.30 -2.52
N ARG A 361 -22.05 -2.54 -3.05
CA ARG A 361 -23.18 -3.11 -3.78
C ARG A 361 -24.40 -3.34 -2.90
N MET A 362 -24.20 -3.73 -1.63
CA MET A 362 -25.29 -3.80 -0.64
C MET A 362 -25.90 -2.42 -0.38
N ALA A 363 -25.07 -1.40 -0.18
CA ALA A 363 -25.51 -0.01 0.04
C ALA A 363 -26.31 0.57 -1.13
N MET A 364 -25.96 0.19 -2.36
CA MET A 364 -26.61 0.66 -3.60
C MET A 364 -27.79 -0.23 -4.04
N ASN A 365 -28.22 -1.21 -3.23
CA ASN A 365 -29.24 -2.21 -3.56
C ASN A 365 -28.95 -3.02 -4.84
N ASP A 366 -27.67 -3.18 -5.18
CA ASP A 366 -27.20 -3.98 -6.35
C ASP A 366 -26.65 -5.37 -5.94
N HIS A 367 -26.76 -5.73 -4.67
CA HIS A 367 -26.26 -7.01 -4.19
C HIS A 367 -27.32 -8.10 -4.27
N LYS A 368 -27.05 -9.18 -5.03
CA LYS A 368 -28.04 -10.23 -5.35
C LYS A 368 -28.59 -11.02 -4.16
N LYS A 369 -27.86 -11.11 -3.04
CA LYS A 369 -28.18 -12.01 -1.92
C LYS A 369 -28.48 -11.30 -0.60
N VAL A 370 -28.11 -10.02 -0.46
CA VAL A 370 -28.28 -9.26 0.78
C VAL A 370 -28.86 -7.88 0.47
N ASN A 371 -30.01 -7.59 1.06
CA ASN A 371 -30.61 -6.26 1.09
C ASN A 371 -30.42 -5.67 2.48
N ILE A 372 -30.08 -4.40 2.53
CA ILE A 372 -29.94 -3.64 3.78
C ILE A 372 -31.33 -3.20 4.26
N THR A 373 -31.57 -3.34 5.55
CA THR A 373 -32.84 -3.04 6.21
C THR A 373 -32.61 -2.29 7.53
N PRO A 374 -33.63 -1.69 8.14
CA PRO A 374 -33.54 -1.10 9.47
C PRO A 374 -33.16 -2.10 10.59
N MET A 375 -33.25 -3.41 10.31
CA MET A 375 -32.84 -4.49 11.22
C MET A 375 -31.36 -4.85 11.07
N ASP A 376 -30.56 -4.03 10.40
CA ASP A 376 -29.12 -4.22 10.25
C ASP A 376 -28.33 -3.24 11.13
N PHE A 377 -27.30 -3.81 11.79
CA PHE A 377 -26.29 -3.08 12.53
C PHE A 377 -24.96 -3.25 11.80
N ILE A 378 -24.43 -2.17 11.22
CA ILE A 378 -23.29 -2.21 10.31
C ILE A 378 -22.07 -1.60 10.97
N ILE A 379 -20.96 -2.32 10.97
CA ILE A 379 -19.68 -1.88 11.53
C ILE A 379 -18.67 -1.78 10.39
N ILE A 380 -18.16 -0.57 10.12
CA ILE A 380 -17.06 -0.36 9.19
C ILE A 380 -15.76 -0.33 10.00
N SER A 381 -15.09 -1.48 10.05
CA SER A 381 -13.89 -1.73 10.85
C SER A 381 -12.62 -1.47 10.01
N ALA A 382 -12.48 -0.24 9.54
CA ALA A 382 -11.34 0.24 8.77
C ALA A 382 -11.28 1.77 8.82
N THR A 383 -10.07 2.32 8.74
CA THR A 383 -9.83 3.74 8.43
C THR A 383 -9.78 3.92 6.92
N PRO A 384 -10.39 4.95 6.35
CA PRO A 384 -10.22 5.26 4.93
C PRO A 384 -8.74 5.45 4.57
N ILE A 385 -8.28 4.77 3.52
CA ILE A 385 -6.99 5.07 2.90
C ILE A 385 -7.06 6.48 2.31
N PRO A 386 -6.02 7.31 2.42
CA PRO A 386 -6.01 8.64 1.84
C PRO A 386 -6.48 8.65 0.37
N GLY A 387 -7.50 9.47 0.07
CA GLY A 387 -8.17 9.52 -1.24
C GLY A 387 -9.49 8.76 -1.31
N ASN A 388 -9.78 7.83 -0.40
CA ASN A 388 -11.04 7.05 -0.38
C ASN A 388 -12.14 7.65 0.52
N GLU A 389 -11.88 8.75 1.21
CA GLU A 389 -12.80 9.33 2.20
C GLU A 389 -14.20 9.63 1.61
N LYS A 390 -14.23 10.14 0.36
CA LYS A 390 -15.49 10.44 -0.35
C LYS A 390 -16.28 9.17 -0.67
N PHE A 391 -15.60 8.11 -1.07
CA PHE A 391 -16.25 6.83 -1.38
C PHE A 391 -16.83 6.19 -0.12
N VAL A 392 -16.06 6.14 0.97
CA VAL A 392 -16.53 5.62 2.26
C VAL A 392 -17.70 6.43 2.78
N THR A 393 -17.61 7.77 2.77
CA THR A 393 -18.71 8.66 3.20
C THR A 393 -19.99 8.42 2.39
N ARG A 394 -19.87 8.23 1.07
CA ARG A 394 -21.02 7.91 0.22
C ARG A 394 -21.68 6.59 0.63
N VAL A 395 -20.88 5.54 0.85
CA VAL A 395 -21.41 4.23 1.27
C VAL A 395 -22.10 4.34 2.62
N VAL A 396 -21.50 5.01 3.62
CA VAL A 396 -22.12 5.25 4.93
C VAL A 396 -23.49 5.93 4.78
N ASN A 397 -23.56 6.98 3.98
CA ASN A 397 -24.81 7.72 3.76
C ASN A 397 -25.90 6.83 3.13
N GLU A 398 -25.57 6.02 2.13
CA GLU A 398 -26.56 5.13 1.48
C GLU A 398 -27.03 4.02 2.45
N LEU A 399 -26.14 3.46 3.27
CA LEU A 399 -26.51 2.50 4.30
C LEU A 399 -27.46 3.12 5.34
N MET A 400 -27.19 4.35 5.81
CA MET A 400 -28.06 5.06 6.74
C MET A 400 -29.42 5.42 6.11
N LYS A 401 -29.47 5.81 4.82
CA LYS A 401 -30.72 6.04 4.10
C LYS A 401 -31.60 4.79 4.01
N SER A 402 -30.99 3.60 3.96
CA SER A 402 -31.70 2.33 4.02
C SER A 402 -32.26 2.00 5.41
N GLY A 403 -32.06 2.90 6.39
CA GLY A 403 -32.53 2.76 7.78
C GLY A 403 -31.60 1.94 8.69
N ALA A 404 -30.46 1.46 8.20
CA ALA A 404 -29.52 0.70 9.02
C ALA A 404 -28.79 1.62 10.01
N GLU A 405 -28.44 1.06 11.16
CA GLU A 405 -27.54 1.70 12.12
C GLU A 405 -26.10 1.42 11.73
N VAL A 406 -25.30 2.48 11.52
CA VAL A 406 -23.93 2.37 11.00
C VAL A 406 -22.92 2.92 12.00
N VAL A 407 -21.94 2.13 12.36
CA VAL A 407 -20.81 2.48 13.23
C VAL A 407 -19.52 2.46 12.41
N TYR A 408 -18.69 3.49 12.56
CA TYR A 408 -17.41 3.61 11.89
C TYR A 408 -16.37 4.28 12.80
N GLU A 409 -15.11 4.36 12.36
CA GLU A 409 -13.94 4.75 13.18
C GLU A 409 -14.12 6.03 14.01
N ALA A 410 -14.79 7.05 13.46
CA ALA A 410 -15.02 8.31 14.19
C ALA A 410 -15.91 8.16 15.45
N MET A 411 -16.61 7.04 15.59
CA MET A 411 -17.55 6.78 16.71
C MET A 411 -16.98 5.82 17.76
N TYR A 412 -16.17 4.83 17.33
CA TYR A 412 -15.61 3.78 18.18
C TYR A 412 -14.24 3.35 17.69
N GLU A 413 -13.39 2.84 18.59
CA GLU A 413 -12.09 2.23 18.22
C GLU A 413 -12.30 0.88 17.53
N VAL A 414 -12.84 0.89 16.32
CA VAL A 414 -13.08 -0.31 15.50
C VAL A 414 -11.92 -0.65 14.57
N HIS A 415 -10.89 0.19 14.56
CA HIS A 415 -9.71 0.00 13.74
C HIS A 415 -8.43 0.43 14.48
N VAL A 416 -7.38 -0.34 14.31
CA VAL A 416 -6.02 -0.02 14.75
C VAL A 416 -5.09 -0.20 13.56
N SER A 417 -4.17 0.75 13.37
CA SER A 417 -3.17 0.69 12.29
C SER A 417 -2.21 -0.49 12.49
N GLY A 418 -1.72 -1.02 11.39
CA GLY A 418 -0.62 -1.99 11.36
C GLY A 418 0.76 -1.36 11.43
N HIS A 419 0.88 -0.02 11.31
CA HIS A 419 2.13 0.71 11.15
C HIS A 419 2.50 1.49 12.41
N ALA A 420 3.82 1.61 12.63
CA ALA A 420 4.44 2.25 13.78
C ALA A 420 4.22 3.77 13.81
N CYS A 421 3.82 4.32 14.96
CA CYS A 421 3.78 5.75 15.24
C CYS A 421 5.17 6.27 15.67
N GLN A 422 5.30 7.59 15.92
CA GLN A 422 6.60 8.27 16.10
C GLN A 422 7.49 7.65 17.18
N GLU A 423 6.93 7.24 18.31
CA GLU A 423 7.75 6.70 19.41
C GLU A 423 8.27 5.28 19.10
N GLU A 424 7.51 4.51 18.31
CA GLU A 424 7.95 3.19 17.84
C GLU A 424 9.04 3.32 16.76
N LEU A 425 8.92 4.34 15.87
CA LEU A 425 9.95 4.66 14.88
C LEU A 425 11.26 5.09 15.55
N LYS A 426 11.20 5.94 16.59
CA LYS A 426 12.36 6.33 17.39
C LYS A 426 12.95 5.14 18.14
N LEU A 427 12.12 4.24 18.67
CA LEU A 427 12.58 3.01 19.31
C LEU A 427 13.40 2.15 18.34
N MET A 428 12.93 1.97 17.09
CA MET A 428 13.66 1.21 16.09
C MET A 428 15.01 1.86 15.74
N LEU A 429 15.07 3.19 15.59
CA LEU A 429 16.30 3.94 15.40
C LEU A 429 17.27 3.76 16.57
N ALA A 430 16.77 3.81 17.82
CA ALA A 430 17.57 3.64 19.04
C ALA A 430 18.12 2.22 19.19
N LEU A 431 17.36 1.20 18.84
CA LEU A 431 17.78 -0.20 18.91
C LEU A 431 18.83 -0.53 17.85
N THR A 432 18.61 -0.11 16.60
CA THR A 432 19.48 -0.45 15.48
C THR A 432 20.72 0.42 15.37
N LYS A 433 20.70 1.65 15.89
CA LYS A 433 21.81 2.64 15.86
C LYS A 433 22.47 2.68 14.49
N PRO A 434 21.73 2.90 13.40
CA PRO A 434 22.24 2.76 12.05
C PRO A 434 23.23 3.88 11.73
N LYS A 435 24.24 3.56 10.90
CA LYS A 435 25.14 4.59 10.34
C LYS A 435 24.42 5.47 9.33
N PHE A 436 23.58 4.87 8.48
CA PHE A 436 22.74 5.55 7.48
C PHE A 436 21.26 5.22 7.71
N PHE A 437 20.39 6.16 7.33
CA PHE A 437 18.95 5.98 7.42
C PHE A 437 18.28 6.26 6.07
N ILE A 438 17.37 5.37 5.66
CA ILE A 438 16.56 5.48 4.44
C ILE A 438 15.11 5.27 4.85
N PRO A 439 14.29 6.34 4.97
CA PRO A 439 12.86 6.18 5.17
C PRO A 439 12.23 5.56 3.93
N VAL A 440 11.38 4.54 4.11
CA VAL A 440 10.68 3.83 3.03
C VAL A 440 9.19 3.72 3.35
N HIS A 441 8.39 3.23 2.40
CA HIS A 441 6.97 2.95 2.56
C HIS A 441 6.16 4.17 3.01
N GLY A 442 5.86 5.08 2.07
CA GLY A 442 5.07 6.28 2.34
C GLY A 442 5.19 7.36 1.29
N GLU A 443 4.26 8.30 1.32
CA GLU A 443 4.32 9.54 0.54
C GLU A 443 5.51 10.41 1.00
N TYR A 444 5.93 11.36 0.17
CA TYR A 444 7.07 12.24 0.47
C TYR A 444 6.97 12.93 1.85
N LYS A 445 5.77 13.36 2.25
CA LYS A 445 5.54 13.97 3.58
C LYS A 445 5.90 13.02 4.73
N HIS A 446 5.56 11.72 4.59
CA HIS A 446 5.86 10.69 5.58
C HIS A 446 7.36 10.43 5.65
N LEU A 447 8.02 10.26 4.49
CA LEU A 447 9.47 10.08 4.41
C LEU A 447 10.23 11.26 5.01
N LYS A 448 9.80 12.49 4.69
CA LYS A 448 10.38 13.72 5.21
C LYS A 448 10.20 13.85 6.74
N LYS A 449 9.02 13.48 7.24
CA LYS A 449 8.76 13.49 8.68
C LYS A 449 9.62 12.46 9.40
N HIS A 450 9.74 11.24 8.86
CA HIS A 450 10.59 10.20 9.44
C HIS A 450 12.08 10.58 9.44
N ALA A 451 12.56 11.21 8.36
CA ALA A 451 13.89 11.79 8.30
C ALA A 451 14.12 12.85 9.41
N SER A 452 13.10 13.68 9.70
CA SER A 452 13.16 14.65 10.81
C SER A 452 13.25 13.96 12.17
N LEU A 453 12.56 12.82 12.38
CA LEU A 453 12.69 12.03 13.60
C LEU A 453 14.10 11.44 13.74
N ALA A 454 14.69 10.95 12.64
CA ALA A 454 16.05 10.44 12.63
C ALA A 454 17.09 11.51 12.98
N LEU A 455 16.92 12.75 12.49
CA LEU A 455 17.73 13.92 12.90
C LEU A 455 17.62 14.18 14.40
N GLN A 456 16.39 14.14 14.96
CA GLN A 456 16.17 14.31 16.40
C GLN A 456 16.83 13.21 17.24
N MET A 457 16.96 11.99 16.68
CA MET A 457 17.65 10.87 17.31
C MET A 457 19.18 10.93 17.14
N GLY A 458 19.71 11.98 16.50
CA GLY A 458 21.15 12.24 16.39
C GLY A 458 21.82 11.65 15.16
N ILE A 459 21.06 11.17 14.16
CA ILE A 459 21.63 10.76 12.88
C ILE A 459 21.99 12.02 12.07
N PRO A 460 23.24 12.19 11.62
CA PRO A 460 23.65 13.36 10.83
C PRO A 460 22.85 13.47 9.53
N SER A 461 22.56 14.69 9.10
CA SER A 461 21.75 14.94 7.89
C SER A 461 22.34 14.32 6.63
N GLU A 462 23.67 14.31 6.50
CA GLU A 462 24.40 13.70 5.40
C GLU A 462 24.32 12.17 5.37
N ASN A 463 23.87 11.56 6.46
CA ASN A 463 23.65 10.12 6.59
C ASN A 463 22.18 9.70 6.40
N ILE A 464 21.29 10.67 6.10
CA ILE A 464 19.87 10.41 5.83
C ILE A 464 19.62 10.55 4.33
N VAL A 465 19.17 9.47 3.69
CA VAL A 465 18.90 9.42 2.25
C VAL A 465 17.40 9.32 2.00
N ILE A 466 16.77 10.43 1.61
CA ILE A 466 15.39 10.41 1.08
C ILE A 466 15.53 10.18 -0.43
N ALA A 467 15.19 8.99 -0.88
CA ALA A 467 15.35 8.58 -2.26
C ALA A 467 14.04 8.66 -3.04
N GLU A 468 14.17 8.61 -4.37
CA GLU A 468 13.06 8.48 -5.32
C GLU A 468 13.09 7.10 -5.98
N ILE A 469 11.94 6.69 -6.54
CA ILE A 469 11.84 5.46 -7.33
C ILE A 469 12.82 5.53 -8.50
N GLY A 470 13.60 4.46 -8.68
CA GLY A 470 14.63 4.37 -9.70
C GLY A 470 16.00 4.92 -9.29
N ASN A 471 16.14 5.58 -8.13
CA ASN A 471 17.45 5.96 -7.64
C ASN A 471 18.31 4.74 -7.32
N VAL A 472 19.57 4.76 -7.69
CA VAL A 472 20.58 3.79 -7.29
C VAL A 472 21.33 4.33 -6.09
N ILE A 473 21.02 3.85 -4.90
CA ILE A 473 21.71 4.17 -3.66
C ILE A 473 22.88 3.20 -3.52
N GLU A 474 24.11 3.68 -3.51
CA GLU A 474 25.29 2.84 -3.38
C GLU A 474 26.02 3.12 -2.06
N SER A 475 26.50 2.04 -1.42
CA SER A 475 27.34 2.15 -0.23
C SER A 475 28.51 1.18 -0.30
N ASP A 476 29.72 1.68 0.03
CA ASP A 476 30.95 0.90 0.22
C ASP A 476 31.20 0.52 1.70
N GLY A 477 30.24 0.81 2.59
CA GLY A 477 30.35 0.67 4.04
C GLY A 477 30.83 1.93 4.77
N ASN A 478 31.45 2.87 4.07
CA ASN A 478 31.91 4.16 4.62
C ASN A 478 31.00 5.32 4.24
N ARG A 479 30.57 5.35 3.00
CA ARG A 479 29.70 6.37 2.42
C ARG A 479 28.46 5.73 1.83
N MET A 480 27.38 6.51 1.75
CA MET A 480 26.16 6.13 1.09
C MET A 480 25.60 7.35 0.35
N SER A 481 25.29 7.18 -0.92
CA SER A 481 24.74 8.27 -1.74
C SER A 481 23.98 7.72 -2.95
N VAL A 482 23.11 8.55 -3.52
CA VAL A 482 22.50 8.28 -4.83
C VAL A 482 23.56 8.53 -5.90
N VAL A 483 23.88 7.52 -6.71
CA VAL A 483 24.95 7.58 -7.72
C VAL A 483 24.43 7.62 -9.15
N SER A 484 23.24 7.11 -9.41
CA SER A 484 22.60 7.08 -10.74
C SER A 484 21.10 6.80 -10.63
N GLN A 485 20.44 6.70 -11.78
CA GLN A 485 19.05 6.30 -11.90
C GLN A 485 18.92 5.16 -12.91
N VAL A 486 17.89 4.31 -12.69
CA VAL A 486 17.52 3.21 -13.58
C VAL A 486 16.10 3.43 -14.13
N PRO A 487 15.73 2.78 -15.25
CA PRO A 487 14.35 2.76 -15.71
C PRO A 487 13.42 2.29 -14.59
N SER A 488 12.40 3.06 -14.33
CA SER A 488 11.43 2.84 -13.27
C SER A 488 10.13 3.55 -13.62
N GLY A 489 9.05 3.22 -12.93
CA GLY A 489 7.77 3.89 -13.16
C GLY A 489 6.59 3.01 -12.81
N ARG A 490 5.47 3.30 -13.49
CA ARG A 490 4.18 2.64 -13.29
C ARG A 490 3.83 1.86 -14.56
N VAL A 491 3.53 0.59 -14.41
CA VAL A 491 2.96 -0.25 -15.47
C VAL A 491 1.49 -0.47 -15.12
N LEU A 492 0.62 -0.04 -16.01
CA LEU A 492 -0.82 -0.10 -15.83
C LEU A 492 -1.35 -1.46 -16.30
N VAL A 493 -2.27 -2.03 -15.54
CA VAL A 493 -2.96 -3.28 -15.88
C VAL A 493 -4.44 -2.98 -16.04
N ASP A 494 -5.01 -3.38 -17.17
CA ASP A 494 -6.41 -3.21 -17.53
C ASP A 494 -6.92 -4.53 -18.13
N GLY A 495 -7.73 -5.25 -17.38
CA GLY A 495 -8.17 -6.59 -17.75
C GLY A 495 -7.01 -7.55 -17.98
N LEU A 496 -6.84 -8.01 -19.20
CA LEU A 496 -5.73 -8.89 -19.62
C LEU A 496 -4.50 -8.12 -20.12
N GLY A 497 -4.64 -6.82 -20.39
CA GLY A 497 -3.58 -5.95 -20.88
C GLY A 497 -2.61 -5.55 -19.76
N VAL A 498 -1.31 -5.63 -20.03
CA VAL A 498 -0.25 -5.23 -19.08
C VAL A 498 0.70 -4.28 -19.79
N GLY A 499 0.63 -2.98 -19.44
CA GLY A 499 1.50 -1.94 -19.99
C GLY A 499 1.13 -1.45 -21.38
N ASP A 500 -0.03 -1.82 -21.92
CA ASP A 500 -0.59 -1.35 -23.19
C ASP A 500 -1.41 -0.05 -23.03
N VAL A 501 -1.82 0.29 -21.81
CA VAL A 501 -2.46 1.56 -21.48
C VAL A 501 -1.38 2.60 -21.17
N GLY A 502 -1.15 3.52 -22.11
CA GLY A 502 -0.21 4.63 -21.94
C GLY A 502 -0.92 5.95 -21.64
N SER A 503 -0.13 7.02 -21.50
CA SER A 503 -0.62 8.39 -21.21
C SER A 503 -1.63 8.90 -22.25
N ILE A 504 -1.50 8.49 -23.52
CA ILE A 504 -2.42 8.86 -24.58
C ILE A 504 -3.80 8.23 -24.33
N VAL A 505 -3.83 6.92 -24.04
CA VAL A 505 -5.09 6.21 -23.76
C VAL A 505 -5.80 6.76 -22.54
N LEU A 506 -5.05 7.05 -21.45
CA LEU A 506 -5.62 7.67 -20.24
C LEU A 506 -6.19 9.07 -20.53
N ARG A 507 -5.46 9.88 -21.29
CA ARG A 507 -5.94 11.22 -21.69
C ARG A 507 -7.23 11.12 -22.51
N ASP A 508 -7.29 10.20 -23.46
CA ASP A 508 -8.47 10.01 -24.30
C ASP A 508 -9.67 9.50 -23.46
N ARG A 509 -9.46 8.54 -22.56
CA ARG A 509 -10.50 8.08 -21.63
C ARG A 509 -11.02 9.21 -20.73
N LYS A 510 -10.12 10.06 -20.23
CA LYS A 510 -10.47 11.21 -19.40
C LYS A 510 -11.27 12.22 -20.20
N HIS A 511 -10.86 12.53 -21.42
CA HIS A 511 -11.56 13.43 -22.32
C HIS A 511 -12.97 12.91 -22.64
N LEU A 512 -13.08 11.63 -23.02
CA LEU A 512 -14.38 10.98 -23.25
C LEU A 512 -15.30 11.01 -22.02
N ALA A 513 -14.74 10.84 -20.81
CA ALA A 513 -15.51 10.88 -19.58
C ALA A 513 -15.97 12.29 -19.18
N GLN A 514 -15.20 13.33 -19.53
CA GLN A 514 -15.52 14.73 -19.19
C GLN A 514 -16.50 15.36 -20.17
N ASP A 515 -16.23 15.28 -21.46
CA ASP A 515 -16.94 16.05 -22.50
C ASP A 515 -17.69 15.18 -23.52
N GLY A 516 -17.50 13.86 -23.49
CA GLY A 516 -18.19 12.95 -24.39
C GLY A 516 -17.59 12.87 -25.79
N LEU A 517 -18.35 12.27 -26.71
CA LEU A 517 -17.96 11.97 -28.08
C LEU A 517 -19.01 12.47 -29.06
N ILE A 518 -18.53 13.07 -30.16
CA ILE A 518 -19.30 13.37 -31.37
C ILE A 518 -18.67 12.64 -32.55
N ILE A 519 -19.47 11.87 -33.27
CA ILE A 519 -19.05 11.19 -34.49
C ILE A 519 -19.73 11.89 -35.66
N ILE A 520 -18.94 12.23 -36.70
CA ILE A 520 -19.43 12.77 -37.99
C ILE A 520 -19.27 11.66 -39.00
N VAL A 521 -20.33 11.31 -39.74
CA VAL A 521 -20.27 10.28 -40.80
C VAL A 521 -20.65 10.91 -42.12
N ILE A 522 -19.80 10.77 -43.14
CA ILE A 522 -20.08 11.17 -44.52
C ILE A 522 -19.80 10.00 -45.47
N GLY A 523 -20.58 9.89 -46.50
CA GLY A 523 -20.36 8.98 -47.63
C GLY A 523 -19.83 9.73 -48.87
N ILE A 524 -18.73 9.29 -49.46
CA ILE A 524 -18.13 9.89 -50.65
C ILE A 524 -18.08 8.84 -51.74
N GLU A 525 -18.59 9.19 -52.94
CA GLU A 525 -18.49 8.34 -54.12
C GLU A 525 -17.06 8.33 -54.67
N ARG A 526 -16.49 7.16 -54.81
CA ARG A 526 -15.09 6.99 -55.23
C ARG A 526 -14.78 7.56 -56.61
N ALA A 527 -15.73 7.48 -57.55
CA ALA A 527 -15.52 7.89 -58.92
C ALA A 527 -15.54 9.41 -59.09
N THR A 528 -16.41 10.12 -58.39
CA THR A 528 -16.66 11.56 -58.54
C THR A 528 -16.03 12.37 -57.44
N ASN A 529 -15.71 11.78 -56.28
CA ASN A 529 -15.36 12.43 -55.02
C ASN A 529 -16.47 13.34 -54.50
N GLU A 530 -17.74 13.08 -54.87
CA GLU A 530 -18.89 13.84 -54.37
C GLU A 530 -19.46 13.20 -53.12
N ILE A 531 -20.01 14.03 -52.23
CA ILE A 531 -20.69 13.58 -51.02
C ILE A 531 -22.07 13.05 -51.42
N VAL A 532 -22.29 11.77 -51.20
CA VAL A 532 -23.57 11.09 -51.55
C VAL A 532 -24.42 10.79 -50.32
N ALA A 533 -23.86 10.90 -49.12
CA ALA A 533 -24.61 10.69 -47.86
C ALA A 533 -24.01 11.50 -46.71
N GLY A 534 -24.84 11.96 -45.78
CA GLY A 534 -24.47 12.74 -44.61
C GLY A 534 -24.33 14.25 -44.86
N PRO A 535 -23.74 15.03 -43.97
CA PRO A 535 -23.10 14.60 -42.72
C PRO A 535 -24.11 14.16 -41.64
N ASP A 536 -23.99 12.94 -41.15
CA ASP A 536 -24.71 12.46 -40.01
C ASP A 536 -23.90 12.71 -38.71
N ILE A 537 -24.56 13.22 -37.69
CA ILE A 537 -23.92 13.53 -36.41
C ILE A 537 -24.48 12.63 -35.32
N ILE A 538 -23.62 11.86 -34.66
CA ILE A 538 -23.96 10.97 -33.56
C ILE A 538 -23.24 11.47 -32.31
N SER A 539 -23.99 11.71 -31.24
CA SER A 539 -23.45 12.17 -29.96
C SER A 539 -23.61 11.08 -28.89
N ARG A 540 -22.57 10.93 -28.04
CA ARG A 540 -22.57 10.06 -26.84
C ARG A 540 -21.86 10.76 -25.68
N GLY A 541 -22.55 10.83 -24.53
CA GLY A 541 -21.98 11.41 -23.32
C GLY A 541 -21.76 12.93 -23.34
N PHE A 542 -22.10 13.64 -24.44
CA PHE A 542 -21.93 15.08 -24.58
C PHE A 542 -23.21 15.82 -24.22
N VAL A 543 -24.30 15.63 -24.97
CA VAL A 543 -25.62 16.23 -24.76
C VAL A 543 -26.71 15.18 -24.92
N TYR A 544 -27.87 15.45 -24.28
CA TYR A 544 -29.06 14.65 -24.52
C TYR A 544 -29.73 15.15 -25.83
N VAL A 545 -29.55 14.36 -26.88
CA VAL A 545 -29.88 14.76 -28.27
C VAL A 545 -31.32 15.25 -28.43
N ARG A 546 -32.29 14.64 -27.72
CA ARG A 546 -33.70 15.04 -27.78
C ARG A 546 -34.00 16.46 -27.24
N GLU A 547 -33.15 16.98 -26.36
CA GLU A 547 -33.27 18.32 -25.78
C GLU A 547 -32.32 19.34 -26.43
N SER A 548 -31.57 18.91 -27.44
CA SER A 548 -30.52 19.71 -28.10
C SER A 548 -30.61 19.61 -29.62
N GLU A 549 -31.84 19.42 -30.17
CA GLU A 549 -32.08 19.29 -31.61
C GLU A 549 -31.57 20.53 -32.37
N GLU A 550 -31.81 21.73 -31.86
CA GLU A 550 -31.36 22.98 -32.48
C GLU A 550 -29.84 23.05 -32.60
N LEU A 551 -29.09 22.67 -31.55
CA LEU A 551 -27.64 22.63 -31.56
C LEU A 551 -27.10 21.64 -32.60
N MET A 552 -27.76 20.47 -32.73
CA MET A 552 -27.35 19.43 -33.66
C MET A 552 -27.67 19.78 -35.11
N ASP A 553 -28.78 20.53 -35.35
CA ASP A 553 -29.15 20.98 -36.68
C ASP A 553 -28.26 22.15 -37.14
N GLU A 554 -27.94 23.11 -36.25
CA GLU A 554 -26.93 24.14 -36.55
C GLU A 554 -25.56 23.53 -36.84
N ALA A 555 -25.14 22.51 -36.06
CA ALA A 555 -23.90 21.78 -36.30
C ALA A 555 -23.89 21.07 -37.66
N ARG A 556 -25.00 20.47 -38.05
CA ARG A 556 -25.15 19.82 -39.36
C ARG A 556 -25.06 20.83 -40.51
N THR A 557 -25.72 21.99 -40.35
CA THR A 557 -25.67 23.10 -41.32
C THR A 557 -24.24 23.61 -41.48
N LEU A 558 -23.54 23.86 -40.38
CA LEU A 558 -22.12 24.28 -40.38
C LEU A 558 -21.22 23.27 -41.12
N LEU A 559 -21.43 21.99 -40.88
CA LEU A 559 -20.65 20.93 -41.58
C LEU A 559 -20.96 20.91 -43.08
N ASN A 560 -22.23 21.09 -43.50
CA ASN A 560 -22.58 21.18 -44.90
C ASN A 560 -21.91 22.39 -45.57
N ASP A 561 -21.89 23.55 -44.92
CA ASP A 561 -21.25 24.75 -45.45
C ASP A 561 -19.72 24.57 -45.52
N THR A 562 -19.14 23.95 -44.50
CA THR A 562 -17.69 23.62 -44.47
C THR A 562 -17.31 22.70 -45.61
N LEU A 563 -18.06 21.62 -45.82
CA LEU A 563 -17.83 20.63 -46.89
C LEU A 563 -18.02 21.26 -48.26
N SER A 564 -19.06 22.10 -48.44
CA SER A 564 -19.34 22.79 -49.73
C SER A 564 -18.23 23.80 -50.08
N SER A 565 -17.51 24.33 -49.08
CA SER A 565 -16.41 25.25 -49.30
C SER A 565 -15.08 24.56 -49.66
N CYS A 566 -15.00 23.22 -49.56
CA CYS A 566 -13.80 22.48 -49.85
C CYS A 566 -13.53 22.42 -51.37
N SER A 567 -12.27 22.67 -51.75
CA SER A 567 -11.81 22.49 -53.14
C SER A 567 -11.77 21.02 -53.52
N TYR A 568 -11.81 20.73 -54.85
CA TYR A 568 -11.69 19.36 -55.37
C TYR A 568 -10.42 18.64 -54.88
N ALA A 569 -9.32 19.36 -54.72
CA ALA A 569 -8.07 18.82 -54.20
C ALA A 569 -8.19 18.38 -52.73
N GLU A 570 -8.88 19.17 -51.90
CA GLU A 570 -9.10 18.89 -50.48
C GLU A 570 -10.07 17.74 -50.26
N MET A 571 -11.09 17.59 -51.13
CA MET A 571 -12.02 16.44 -51.08
C MET A 571 -11.34 15.09 -51.34
N ARG A 572 -10.20 15.07 -52.06
CA ARG A 572 -9.37 13.88 -52.29
C ARG A 572 -8.41 13.57 -51.14
N GLU A 573 -8.10 14.54 -50.29
CA GLU A 573 -7.19 14.36 -49.16
C GLU A 573 -7.96 14.19 -47.84
N TRP A 574 -8.28 12.96 -47.54
CA TRP A 574 -9.14 12.61 -46.41
C TRP A 574 -8.66 13.14 -45.05
N ASN A 575 -7.36 13.23 -44.83
CA ASN A 575 -6.83 13.76 -43.57
C ASN A 575 -7.12 15.26 -43.45
N THR A 576 -6.99 16.00 -44.53
CA THR A 576 -7.32 17.44 -44.57
C THR A 576 -8.83 17.64 -44.38
N LEU A 577 -9.66 16.82 -45.07
CA LEU A 577 -11.11 16.89 -44.94
C LEU A 577 -11.58 16.57 -43.50
N LYS A 578 -11.06 15.48 -42.90
CA LYS A 578 -11.30 15.15 -41.48
C LYS A 578 -10.88 16.29 -40.54
N GLY A 579 -9.73 16.90 -40.82
CA GLY A 579 -9.23 18.05 -40.05
C GLY A 579 -10.21 19.22 -40.09
N LYS A 580 -10.63 19.63 -41.26
CA LYS A 580 -11.57 20.76 -41.44
C LYS A 580 -12.91 20.52 -40.74
N MET A 581 -13.52 19.33 -40.91
CA MET A 581 -14.77 18.99 -40.22
C MET A 581 -14.62 19.03 -38.71
N ARG A 582 -13.51 18.44 -38.20
CA ARG A 582 -13.24 18.42 -36.76
C ARG A 582 -13.06 19.84 -36.22
N ASP A 583 -12.24 20.66 -36.87
CA ASP A 583 -11.86 21.98 -36.37
C ASP A 583 -13.07 22.93 -36.42
N ALA A 584 -13.83 22.93 -37.53
CA ALA A 584 -15.06 23.74 -37.63
C ALA A 584 -16.09 23.37 -36.56
N LEU A 585 -16.34 22.06 -36.35
CA LEU A 585 -17.32 21.63 -35.35
C LEU A 585 -16.80 21.86 -33.92
N SER A 586 -15.51 21.70 -33.67
CA SER A 586 -14.89 21.94 -32.36
C SER A 586 -15.06 23.41 -31.93
N ASP A 587 -14.75 24.34 -32.83
CA ASP A 587 -14.87 25.78 -32.59
C ASP A 587 -16.32 26.17 -32.32
N TYR A 588 -17.25 25.68 -33.13
CA TYR A 588 -18.66 25.92 -32.96
C TYR A 588 -19.20 25.40 -31.63
N ILE A 589 -18.96 24.14 -31.30
CA ILE A 589 -19.40 23.50 -30.06
C ILE A 589 -18.82 24.25 -28.85
N TYR A 590 -17.53 24.60 -28.89
CA TYR A 590 -16.91 25.34 -27.80
C TYR A 590 -17.50 26.74 -27.62
N GLN A 591 -17.80 27.44 -28.71
CA GLN A 591 -18.44 28.75 -28.62
C GLN A 591 -19.83 28.67 -27.98
N LYS A 592 -20.63 27.70 -28.36
CA LYS A 592 -22.01 27.50 -27.87
C LYS A 592 -22.07 26.94 -26.47
N THR A 593 -21.21 25.99 -26.11
CA THR A 593 -21.39 25.17 -24.88
C THR A 593 -20.26 25.30 -23.87
N LYS A 594 -19.11 25.87 -24.27
CA LYS A 594 -17.84 25.88 -23.49
C LYS A 594 -17.34 24.47 -23.14
N ARG A 595 -17.77 23.46 -23.88
CA ARG A 595 -17.32 22.07 -23.78
C ARG A 595 -16.53 21.69 -25.03
N SER A 596 -15.64 20.71 -24.89
CA SER A 596 -14.75 20.25 -25.97
C SER A 596 -14.85 18.73 -26.15
N PRO A 597 -15.98 18.20 -26.66
CA PRO A 597 -16.12 16.74 -26.87
C PRO A 597 -15.08 16.23 -27.87
N MET A 598 -14.74 14.95 -27.74
CA MET A 598 -13.91 14.29 -28.76
C MET A 598 -14.69 14.20 -30.06
N ILE A 599 -14.15 14.77 -31.16
CA ILE A 599 -14.80 14.75 -32.47
C ILE A 599 -14.08 13.74 -33.37
N LEU A 600 -14.83 12.76 -33.88
CA LEU A 600 -14.33 11.68 -34.72
C LEU A 600 -15.01 11.71 -36.11
N PRO A 601 -14.39 12.32 -37.13
CA PRO A 601 -14.89 12.26 -38.50
C PRO A 601 -14.61 10.89 -39.14
N ILE A 602 -15.66 10.27 -39.66
CA ILE A 602 -15.64 8.99 -40.40
C ILE A 602 -16.04 9.27 -41.87
N ILE A 603 -15.19 8.91 -42.79
CA ILE A 603 -15.45 8.96 -44.23
C ILE A 603 -15.66 7.52 -44.72
N MET A 604 -16.81 7.24 -45.33
CA MET A 604 -17.11 5.96 -45.97
C MET A 604 -17.04 6.15 -47.48
N GLU A 605 -16.34 5.25 -48.14
CA GLU A 605 -16.26 5.19 -49.59
C GLU A 605 -17.40 4.29 -50.11
N THR A 606 -18.19 4.79 -51.04
CA THR A 606 -19.31 4.08 -51.67
C THR A 606 -19.09 3.87 -53.15
#